data_513ad1b31e11886bbed6399c606d103c
#
_entry.id   513ad1b31e11886bbed6399c606d103c
#
_cell.length_a   1.000
_cell.length_b   1.000
_cell.length_c   1.000
_cell.angle_alpha   90.00
_cell.angle_beta   90.00
_cell.angle_gamma   90.00
#
_symmetry.space_group_name_H-M   'P 1'
#
loop_
_entity.id
_entity.type
_entity.pdbx_description
1 polymer ?
#
loop_
_entity_poly.entity_id
_entity_poly.type
_entity_poly.pdbx_seq_one_letter_code
_entity_poly.pdbx_strand_id
1 'polypeptide(L)'
;MSPITHLFASWLIAAKTTDNLRDRRLVALSGLAPDLDGLGIVADFTRNAVRGGEDYFYYQKFHHTLLHGIFGAVVIATVLCCFAERRWRVLALCFLVAHLHFLCDLVGSRGPGVEDNWPIHYLMPFTRDWTWRWSHQWPLNAWPNRVISVALMGVCLYVPLKCGDSVVGVFNRRADQVFVSVLRSWCERWRQQRPRRKSG
;
A
#
# COMPACT_ATOMS: atom_id res chain seq x y z
N MET A 1 -0.80 7.78 3.78
CA MET A 1 -1.97 6.93 4.22
C MET A 1 -1.47 5.70 4.96
N SER A 2 -2.35 4.75 5.38
CA SER A 2 -1.83 3.53 6.03
C SER A 2 -1.19 2.57 5.02
N PRO A 3 -0.17 1.76 5.42
CA PRO A 3 0.45 0.76 4.54
C PRO A 3 -0.56 -0.23 3.93
N ILE A 4 -1.62 -0.56 4.68
CA ILE A 4 -2.70 -1.43 4.19
C ILE A 4 -3.48 -0.78 3.05
N THR A 5 -3.72 0.54 3.12
CA THR A 5 -4.41 1.29 2.06
C THR A 5 -3.57 1.28 0.78
N HIS A 6 -2.26 1.48 0.89
CA HIS A 6 -1.32 1.40 -0.24
C HIS A 6 -1.29 0.01 -0.85
N LEU A 7 -1.28 -1.04 -0.02
CA LEU A 7 -1.34 -2.42 -0.49
C LEU A 7 -2.64 -2.71 -1.26
N PHE A 8 -3.78 -2.29 -0.75
CA PHE A 8 -5.07 -2.50 -1.43
C PHE A 8 -5.11 -1.79 -2.77
N ALA A 9 -4.72 -0.51 -2.82
CA ALA A 9 -4.70 0.27 -4.05
C ALA A 9 -3.74 -0.35 -5.09
N SER A 10 -2.52 -0.67 -4.70
CA SER A 10 -1.52 -1.27 -5.58
C SER A 10 -1.91 -2.66 -6.07
N TRP A 11 -2.51 -3.49 -5.20
CA TRP A 11 -3.01 -4.81 -5.60
C TRP A 11 -4.16 -4.70 -6.61
N LEU A 12 -5.09 -3.77 -6.44
CA LEU A 12 -6.19 -3.55 -7.40
C LEU A 12 -5.67 -3.11 -8.77
N ILE A 13 -4.68 -2.23 -8.81
CA ILE A 13 -3.99 -1.85 -10.04
C ILE A 13 -3.33 -3.08 -10.66
N ALA A 14 -2.56 -3.83 -9.88
CA ALA A 14 -1.87 -5.03 -10.32
C ALA A 14 -2.85 -6.09 -10.87
N ALA A 15 -3.96 -6.34 -10.18
CA ALA A 15 -4.98 -7.29 -10.58
C ALA A 15 -5.64 -6.94 -11.93
N LYS A 16 -5.73 -5.64 -12.24
CA LYS A 16 -6.30 -5.16 -13.50
C LYS A 16 -5.27 -5.08 -14.65
N THR A 17 -3.99 -4.89 -14.31
CA THR A 17 -2.95 -4.58 -15.29
C THR A 17 -1.97 -5.71 -15.54
N THR A 18 -2.00 -6.81 -14.79
CA THR A 18 -1.08 -7.96 -14.94
C THR A 18 -1.86 -9.26 -15.12
N ASP A 19 -1.37 -10.13 -16.01
CA ASP A 19 -2.04 -11.39 -16.35
C ASP A 19 -1.51 -12.58 -15.52
N ASN A 20 -0.30 -12.47 -14.94
CA ASN A 20 0.33 -13.53 -14.16
C ASN A 20 0.49 -13.14 -12.69
N LEU A 21 0.47 -14.13 -11.81
CA LEU A 21 0.52 -13.95 -10.35
C LEU A 21 1.86 -13.39 -9.86
N ARG A 22 2.96 -13.71 -10.55
CA ARG A 22 4.30 -13.24 -10.16
C ARG A 22 4.40 -11.73 -10.32
N ASP A 23 4.10 -11.23 -11.51
CA ASP A 23 4.14 -9.80 -11.81
C ASP A 23 3.15 -9.02 -10.95
N ARG A 24 1.93 -9.61 -10.73
CA ARG A 24 0.92 -9.02 -9.84
C ARG A 24 1.43 -8.81 -8.43
N ARG A 25 2.12 -9.80 -7.86
CA ARG A 25 2.74 -9.69 -6.53
C ARG A 25 3.78 -8.58 -6.47
N LEU A 26 4.66 -8.52 -7.47
CA LEU A 26 5.71 -7.51 -7.53
C LEU A 26 5.14 -6.09 -7.60
N VAL A 27 4.14 -5.87 -8.46
CA VAL A 27 3.46 -4.58 -8.56
C VAL A 27 2.70 -4.23 -7.27
N ALA A 28 2.02 -5.20 -6.64
CA ALA A 28 1.36 -4.95 -5.36
C ALA A 28 2.35 -4.60 -4.24
N LEU A 29 3.48 -5.31 -4.17
CA LEU A 29 4.55 -5.04 -3.19
C LEU A 29 5.21 -3.68 -3.38
N SER A 30 5.28 -3.17 -4.62
CA SER A 30 5.84 -1.83 -4.87
C SER A 30 5.05 -0.71 -4.19
N GLY A 31 3.76 -0.94 -3.89
CA GLY A 31 2.95 0.00 -3.14
C GLY A 31 3.22 0.01 -1.63
N LEU A 32 3.87 -1.04 -1.09
CA LEU A 32 4.32 -1.09 0.30
C LEU A 32 5.80 -0.70 0.45
N ALA A 33 6.58 -0.84 -0.61
CA ALA A 33 8.02 -0.72 -0.54
C ALA A 33 8.53 0.65 -0.06
N PRO A 34 7.90 1.80 -0.37
CA PRO A 34 8.32 3.07 0.20
C PRO A 34 8.29 3.08 1.72
N ASP A 35 7.26 2.50 2.35
CA ASP A 35 7.11 2.42 3.81
C ASP A 35 8.21 1.63 4.53
N LEU A 36 9.08 0.91 3.78
CA LEU A 36 10.22 0.20 4.38
C LEU A 36 11.22 1.17 5.04
N ASP A 37 11.28 2.42 4.62
CA ASP A 37 12.10 3.41 5.31
C ASP A 37 11.55 3.80 6.69
N GLY A 38 10.28 3.50 6.97
CA GLY A 38 9.65 3.60 8.29
C GLY A 38 10.03 2.48 9.28
N LEU A 39 10.75 1.43 8.84
CA LEU A 39 11.20 0.35 9.72
C LEU A 39 12.17 0.82 10.84
N GLY A 40 12.69 2.05 10.75
CA GLY A 40 13.37 2.71 11.85
C GLY A 40 12.60 2.71 13.18
N ILE A 41 11.25 2.61 13.11
CA ILE A 41 10.39 2.49 14.30
C ILE A 41 10.72 1.23 15.12
N VAL A 42 11.12 0.13 14.51
CA VAL A 42 11.50 -1.11 15.22
C VAL A 42 12.77 -0.89 16.05
N ALA A 43 13.75 -0.15 15.49
CA ALA A 43 14.96 0.22 16.22
C ALA A 43 14.65 1.17 17.40
N ASP A 44 13.70 2.11 17.18
CA ASP A 44 13.27 3.02 18.25
C ASP A 44 12.55 2.27 19.36
N PHE A 45 11.62 1.35 19.05
CA PHE A 45 10.99 0.51 20.07
C PHE A 45 11.99 -0.31 20.88
N THR A 46 12.97 -0.94 20.21
CA THR A 46 14.00 -1.74 20.87
C THR A 46 14.84 -0.87 21.79
N ARG A 47 15.24 0.31 21.32
CA ARG A 47 16.00 1.28 22.11
C ARG A 47 15.23 1.76 23.34
N ASN A 48 13.96 2.13 23.15
CA ASN A 48 13.09 2.63 24.20
C ASN A 48 12.80 1.54 25.27
N ALA A 49 12.62 0.29 24.85
CA ALA A 49 12.45 -0.83 25.77
C ALA A 49 13.68 -1.09 26.65
N VAL A 50 14.90 -0.85 26.11
CA VAL A 50 16.16 -1.09 26.85
C VAL A 50 16.55 0.10 27.72
N ARG A 51 16.34 1.33 27.23
CA ARG A 51 16.86 2.57 27.89
C ARG A 51 15.79 3.34 28.66
N GLY A 52 14.54 3.00 28.49
CA GLY A 52 13.41 3.84 28.93
C GLY A 52 13.28 5.09 28.05
N GLY A 53 12.07 5.43 27.63
CA GLY A 53 11.81 6.64 26.84
C GLY A 53 10.73 6.40 25.76
N GLU A 54 10.35 7.48 25.11
CA GLU A 54 9.37 7.48 24.01
C GLU A 54 9.91 8.26 22.80
N ASP A 55 11.20 8.11 22.49
CA ASP A 55 11.85 8.82 21.40
C ASP A 55 11.78 7.99 20.09
N TYR A 56 11.34 8.60 19.00
CA TYR A 56 11.19 8.00 17.67
C TYR A 56 12.23 8.55 16.68
N PHE A 57 13.51 8.58 17.09
CA PHE A 57 14.60 9.20 16.35
C PHE A 57 14.85 8.58 14.97
N TYR A 58 14.94 7.25 14.89
CA TYR A 58 15.22 6.57 13.61
C TYR A 58 14.03 6.64 12.68
N TYR A 59 12.81 6.50 13.19
CA TYR A 59 11.59 6.67 12.42
C TYR A 59 11.52 8.07 11.80
N GLN A 60 11.65 9.13 12.61
CA GLN A 60 11.59 10.51 12.14
C GLN A 60 12.73 10.86 11.18
N LYS A 61 13.91 10.26 11.33
CA LYS A 61 15.08 10.54 10.52
C LYS A 61 15.00 9.93 9.12
N PHE A 62 14.45 8.72 8.99
CA PHE A 62 14.51 7.95 7.75
C PHE A 62 13.18 7.89 7.01
N HIS A 63 12.07 7.89 7.72
CA HIS A 63 10.75 7.83 7.12
C HIS A 63 10.48 9.08 6.28
N HIS A 64 9.94 8.90 5.09
CA HIS A 64 9.73 9.92 4.05
C HIS A 64 11.01 10.54 3.47
N THR A 65 12.20 9.93 3.69
CA THR A 65 13.45 10.51 3.18
C THR A 65 14.18 9.62 2.17
N LEU A 66 14.26 8.30 2.39
CA LEU A 66 15.06 7.42 1.55
C LEU A 66 14.29 6.85 0.36
N LEU A 67 13.09 6.34 0.61
CA LEU A 67 12.30 5.63 -0.40
C LEU A 67 11.08 6.43 -0.89
N HIS A 68 10.80 7.60 -0.30
CA HIS A 68 9.68 8.46 -0.67
C HIS A 68 10.08 9.57 -1.68
N GLY A 69 10.89 9.24 -2.67
CA GLY A 69 11.29 10.15 -3.74
C GLY A 69 11.61 9.41 -5.04
N ILE A 70 12.06 10.17 -6.04
CA ILE A 70 12.40 9.62 -7.37
C ILE A 70 13.44 8.51 -7.28
N PHE A 71 14.45 8.66 -6.43
CA PHE A 71 15.48 7.65 -6.23
C PHE A 71 14.87 6.33 -5.69
N GLY A 72 14.04 6.42 -4.64
CA GLY A 72 13.33 5.28 -4.08
C GLY A 72 12.42 4.59 -5.11
N ALA A 73 11.66 5.38 -5.88
CA ALA A 73 10.80 4.84 -6.94
C ALA A 73 11.60 4.08 -8.01
N VAL A 74 12.74 4.62 -8.45
CA VAL A 74 13.63 3.98 -9.44
C VAL A 74 14.25 2.70 -8.86
N VAL A 75 14.75 2.74 -7.63
CA VAL A 75 15.35 1.56 -6.96
C VAL A 75 14.31 0.46 -6.80
N ILE A 76 13.14 0.78 -6.24
CA ILE A 76 12.04 -0.18 -6.05
C ILE A 76 11.63 -0.81 -7.39
N ALA A 77 11.38 0.01 -8.42
CA ALA A 77 10.97 -0.47 -9.73
C ALA A 77 12.04 -1.34 -10.39
N THR A 78 13.31 -0.95 -10.31
CA THR A 78 14.44 -1.69 -10.89
C THR A 78 14.67 -3.02 -10.17
N VAL A 79 14.67 -3.03 -8.85
CA VAL A 79 14.84 -4.27 -8.07
C VAL A 79 13.70 -5.25 -8.37
N LEU A 80 12.45 -4.78 -8.33
CA LEU A 80 11.30 -5.66 -8.54
C LEU A 80 11.21 -6.17 -9.99
N CYS A 81 11.57 -5.36 -10.99
CA CYS A 81 11.54 -5.80 -12.39
C CYS A 81 12.56 -6.90 -12.69
N CYS A 82 13.67 -7.01 -11.95
CA CYS A 82 14.62 -8.12 -12.10
C CYS A 82 14.00 -9.50 -11.85
N PHE A 83 12.95 -9.54 -11.01
CA PHE A 83 12.21 -10.76 -10.68
C PHE A 83 10.97 -10.98 -11.54
N ALA A 84 10.63 -10.07 -12.46
CA ALA A 84 9.41 -10.12 -13.25
C ALA A 84 9.55 -10.97 -14.52
N GLU A 85 8.43 -11.51 -14.98
CA GLU A 85 8.32 -12.15 -16.29
C GLU A 85 8.28 -11.08 -17.40
N ARG A 86 7.43 -10.05 -17.23
CA ARG A 86 7.29 -8.93 -18.17
C ARG A 86 8.02 -7.69 -17.62
N ARG A 87 9.34 -7.73 -17.61
CA ARG A 87 10.22 -6.76 -16.92
C ARG A 87 9.86 -5.31 -17.16
N TRP A 88 9.74 -4.87 -18.41
CA TRP A 88 9.47 -3.47 -18.75
C TRP A 88 8.09 -3.00 -18.27
N ARG A 89 7.09 -3.88 -18.39
CA ARG A 89 5.74 -3.59 -17.89
C ARG A 89 5.73 -3.45 -16.37
N VAL A 90 6.39 -4.36 -15.66
CA VAL A 90 6.48 -4.33 -14.20
C VAL A 90 7.29 -3.13 -13.73
N LEU A 91 8.41 -2.81 -14.41
CA LEU A 91 9.20 -1.60 -14.10
C LEU A 91 8.31 -0.34 -14.18
N ALA A 92 7.60 -0.15 -15.27
CA ALA A 92 6.72 1.01 -15.45
C ALA A 92 5.58 1.03 -14.40
N LEU A 93 4.94 -0.12 -14.13
CA LEU A 93 3.86 -0.20 -13.16
C LEU A 93 4.36 0.04 -11.73
N CYS A 94 5.49 -0.55 -11.32
CA CYS A 94 6.08 -0.32 -10.00
C CYS A 94 6.46 1.14 -9.80
N PHE A 95 7.03 1.78 -10.83
CA PHE A 95 7.36 3.19 -10.80
C PHE A 95 6.11 4.07 -10.61
N LEU A 96 5.05 3.82 -11.38
CA LEU A 96 3.78 4.53 -11.24
C LEU A 96 3.10 4.29 -9.89
N VAL A 97 3.11 3.06 -9.39
CA VAL A 97 2.53 2.69 -8.10
C VAL A 97 3.28 3.36 -6.95
N ALA A 98 4.62 3.46 -7.01
CA ALA A 98 5.40 4.21 -6.03
C ALA A 98 5.02 5.70 -6.02
N HIS A 99 4.79 6.30 -7.19
CA HIS A 99 4.33 7.69 -7.26
C HIS A 99 2.90 7.88 -6.74
N LEU A 100 2.02 6.89 -6.99
CA LEU A 100 0.68 6.91 -6.40
C LEU A 100 0.76 6.84 -4.86
N HIS A 101 1.66 6.03 -4.31
CA HIS A 101 1.93 5.99 -2.87
C HIS A 101 2.32 7.39 -2.35
N PHE A 102 3.29 8.06 -2.99
CA PHE A 102 3.73 9.41 -2.60
C PHE A 102 2.58 10.43 -2.64
N LEU A 103 1.75 10.38 -3.69
CA LEU A 103 0.57 11.24 -3.79
C LEU A 103 -0.45 10.98 -2.68
N CYS A 104 -0.68 9.72 -2.35
CA CYS A 104 -1.56 9.35 -1.25
C CYS A 104 -1.04 9.87 0.10
N ASP A 105 0.26 9.82 0.32
CA ASP A 105 0.87 10.34 1.53
C ASP A 105 0.91 11.86 1.57
N LEU A 106 1.18 12.49 0.44
CA LEU A 106 1.07 13.95 0.34
C LEU A 106 -0.31 14.46 0.73
N VAL A 107 -1.35 13.65 0.49
CA VAL A 107 -2.74 14.01 0.78
C VAL A 107 -3.15 13.64 2.21
N GLY A 108 -2.73 12.48 2.73
CA GLY A 108 -3.35 11.90 3.90
C GLY A 108 -2.41 11.32 4.95
N SER A 109 -1.20 11.87 5.13
CA SER A 109 -0.21 11.38 6.10
C SER A 109 0.20 12.39 7.15
N ARG A 110 -0.54 13.50 7.34
CA ARG A 110 -0.20 14.47 8.37
C ARG A 110 -0.17 13.81 9.75
N GLY A 111 0.82 14.17 10.55
CA GLY A 111 0.91 13.79 11.96
C GLY A 111 -0.23 14.35 12.82
N PRO A 112 -0.22 14.11 14.13
CA PRO A 112 -1.32 14.50 15.01
C PRO A 112 -1.43 16.02 15.22
N GLY A 113 -0.33 16.76 15.14
CA GLY A 113 -0.30 18.21 15.27
C GLY A 113 -0.76 18.94 14.01
N VAL A 114 -1.25 20.18 14.16
CA VAL A 114 -1.70 20.99 13.02
C VAL A 114 -0.54 21.33 12.09
N GLU A 115 0.65 21.52 12.64
CA GLU A 115 1.87 21.88 11.91
C GLU A 115 2.70 20.64 11.48
N ASP A 116 2.26 19.42 11.81
CA ASP A 116 2.97 18.17 11.50
C ASP A 116 2.76 17.72 10.06
N ASN A 117 2.85 18.66 9.11
CA ASN A 117 2.83 18.30 7.71
C ASN A 117 4.07 17.49 7.34
N TRP A 118 3.86 16.36 6.69
CA TRP A 118 4.95 15.50 6.24
C TRP A 118 5.26 15.77 4.78
N PRO A 119 6.33 16.51 4.51
CA PRO A 119 6.74 16.82 3.16
C PRO A 119 7.44 15.63 2.51
N ILE A 120 7.34 15.52 1.19
CA ILE A 120 8.09 14.57 0.39
C ILE A 120 9.29 15.29 -0.23
N HIS A 121 10.49 14.93 0.19
CA HIS A 121 11.74 15.42 -0.39
C HIS A 121 12.06 14.64 -1.66
N TYR A 122 11.44 15.03 -2.78
CA TYR A 122 11.36 14.22 -4.00
C TYR A 122 12.73 13.85 -4.60
N LEU A 123 13.75 14.72 -4.48
CA LEU A 123 15.09 14.49 -5.03
C LEU A 123 16.09 13.92 -3.99
N MET A 124 15.65 13.52 -2.80
CA MET A 124 16.54 12.83 -1.86
C MET A 124 17.05 11.51 -2.46
N PRO A 125 18.31 11.11 -2.17
CA PRO A 125 19.27 11.71 -1.20
C PRO A 125 20.13 12.86 -1.76
N PHE A 126 19.93 13.32 -2.99
CA PHE A 126 20.82 14.28 -3.68
C PHE A 126 20.64 15.72 -3.18
N THR A 127 19.39 16.16 -3.03
CA THR A 127 19.07 17.51 -2.52
C THR A 127 17.70 17.51 -1.84
N ARG A 128 17.49 18.48 -0.93
CA ARG A 128 16.20 18.77 -0.30
C ARG A 128 15.46 19.95 -0.93
N ASP A 129 16.01 20.59 -1.94
CA ASP A 129 15.47 21.83 -2.48
C ASP A 129 14.12 21.62 -3.16
N TRP A 130 13.90 20.43 -3.76
CA TRP A 130 12.62 20.10 -4.37
C TRP A 130 11.77 19.25 -3.41
N THR A 131 10.94 19.97 -2.66
CA THR A 131 10.06 19.38 -1.64
C THR A 131 8.60 19.57 -2.01
N TRP A 132 7.85 18.48 -2.09
CA TRP A 132 6.41 18.51 -2.25
C TRP A 132 5.74 18.73 -0.91
N ARG A 133 4.88 19.75 -0.83
CA ARG A 133 4.09 20.07 0.37
C ARG A 133 2.67 20.39 -0.05
N TRP A 134 1.73 19.96 0.80
CA TRP A 134 0.33 20.33 0.64
C TRP A 134 -0.24 20.81 1.97
N SER A 135 -0.66 22.06 2.02
CA SER A 135 -1.14 22.71 3.25
C SER A 135 -2.43 22.11 3.80
N HIS A 136 -3.21 21.44 2.93
CA HIS A 136 -4.46 20.78 3.31
C HIS A 136 -4.30 19.28 3.61
N GLN A 137 -3.07 18.83 3.84
CA GLN A 137 -2.81 17.44 4.23
C GLN A 137 -3.62 17.09 5.49
N TRP A 138 -4.49 16.09 5.39
CA TRP A 138 -5.26 15.66 6.56
C TRP A 138 -4.51 14.66 7.43
N PRO A 139 -4.86 14.57 8.74
CA PRO A 139 -4.23 13.62 9.65
C PRO A 139 -4.37 12.18 9.17
N LEU A 140 -3.36 11.35 9.50
CA LEU A 140 -3.36 9.93 9.14
C LEU A 140 -4.61 9.19 9.64
N ASN A 141 -5.14 9.56 10.80
CA ASN A 141 -6.34 8.98 11.40
C ASN A 141 -7.65 9.67 10.99
N ALA A 142 -7.64 10.62 10.05
CA ALA A 142 -8.81 11.35 9.60
C ALA A 142 -9.86 10.44 8.94
N TRP A 143 -11.11 10.86 8.99
CA TRP A 143 -12.23 10.10 8.43
C TRP A 143 -12.09 9.80 6.91
N PRO A 144 -11.53 10.68 6.04
CA PRO A 144 -11.34 10.36 4.64
C PRO A 144 -10.46 9.12 4.43
N ASN A 145 -9.35 9.00 5.19
CA ASN A 145 -8.48 7.82 5.13
C ASN A 145 -9.24 6.53 5.50
N ARG A 146 -10.12 6.60 6.51
CA ARG A 146 -10.95 5.45 6.92
C ARG A 146 -11.93 5.06 5.83
N VAL A 147 -12.63 6.03 5.23
CA VAL A 147 -13.58 5.78 4.13
C VAL A 147 -12.88 5.17 2.92
N ILE A 148 -11.73 5.73 2.51
CA ILE A 148 -10.93 5.20 1.40
C ILE A 148 -10.50 3.77 1.70
N SER A 149 -9.97 3.50 2.90
CA SER A 149 -9.51 2.16 3.29
C SER A 149 -10.65 1.14 3.29
N VAL A 150 -11.83 1.49 3.83
CA VAL A 150 -13.01 0.62 3.84
C VAL A 150 -13.53 0.37 2.42
N ALA A 151 -13.58 1.40 1.57
CA ALA A 151 -14.00 1.27 0.19
C ALA A 151 -13.05 0.35 -0.60
N LEU A 152 -11.73 0.55 -0.48
CA LEU A 152 -10.73 -0.31 -1.12
C LEU A 152 -10.81 -1.74 -0.59
N MET A 153 -10.99 -1.94 0.71
CA MET A 153 -11.20 -3.26 1.30
C MET A 153 -12.44 -3.94 0.71
N GLY A 154 -13.56 -3.23 0.58
CA GLY A 154 -14.77 -3.77 -0.05
C GLY A 154 -14.51 -4.22 -1.50
N VAL A 155 -13.77 -3.43 -2.29
CA VAL A 155 -13.38 -3.81 -3.66
C VAL A 155 -12.41 -4.99 -3.64
N CYS A 156 -11.43 -5.03 -2.72
CA CYS A 156 -10.51 -6.14 -2.53
C CYS A 156 -11.19 -7.45 -2.09
N LEU A 157 -12.37 -7.39 -1.49
CA LEU A 157 -13.19 -8.56 -1.19
C LEU A 157 -14.07 -8.99 -2.38
N TYR A 158 -14.46 -8.04 -3.24
CA TYR A 158 -15.29 -8.31 -4.41
C TYR A 158 -14.51 -8.88 -5.60
N VAL A 159 -13.35 -8.31 -5.91
CA VAL A 159 -12.54 -8.69 -7.08
C VAL A 159 -12.14 -10.16 -7.07
N PRO A 160 -11.76 -10.80 -5.93
CA PRO A 160 -11.44 -12.22 -5.86
C PRO A 160 -12.56 -13.17 -6.28
N LEU A 161 -13.81 -12.75 -6.11
CA LEU A 161 -14.95 -13.54 -6.57
C LEU A 161 -14.96 -13.74 -8.08
N LYS A 162 -14.38 -12.79 -8.83
CA LYS A 162 -14.28 -12.80 -10.28
C LYS A 162 -12.97 -13.39 -10.80
N CYS A 163 -11.82 -12.91 -10.27
CA CYS A 163 -10.52 -13.30 -10.81
C CYS A 163 -9.90 -14.52 -10.12
N GLY A 164 -10.39 -14.91 -8.93
CA GLY A 164 -9.96 -16.15 -8.25
C GLY A 164 -8.69 -16.02 -7.43
N ASP A 165 -8.14 -14.83 -7.27
CA ASP A 165 -7.03 -14.49 -6.38
C ASP A 165 -7.28 -13.17 -5.64
N SER A 166 -6.73 -13.04 -4.45
CA SER A 166 -6.92 -11.91 -3.55
C SER A 166 -5.59 -11.26 -3.16
N VAL A 167 -5.68 -10.16 -2.39
CA VAL A 167 -4.52 -9.50 -1.81
C VAL A 167 -3.68 -10.42 -0.90
N VAL A 168 -4.30 -11.46 -0.32
CA VAL A 168 -3.60 -12.49 0.48
C VAL A 168 -2.57 -13.24 -0.37
N GLY A 169 -2.86 -13.42 -1.66
CA GLY A 169 -1.98 -14.05 -2.63
C GLY A 169 -0.65 -13.33 -2.85
N VAL A 170 -0.54 -12.07 -2.45
CA VAL A 170 0.73 -11.33 -2.48
C VAL A 170 1.76 -12.02 -1.58
N PHE A 171 1.33 -12.51 -0.42
CA PHE A 171 2.20 -13.11 0.59
C PHE A 171 2.20 -14.63 0.55
N ASN A 172 1.02 -15.27 0.42
CA ASN A 172 0.91 -16.72 0.49
C ASN A 172 -0.19 -17.26 -0.44
N ARG A 173 0.20 -18.06 -1.42
CA ARG A 173 -0.72 -18.64 -2.42
C ARG A 173 -1.70 -19.66 -1.79
N ARG A 174 -1.25 -20.46 -0.84
CA ARG A 174 -2.12 -21.48 -0.22
C ARG A 174 -3.20 -20.80 0.63
N ALA A 175 -2.81 -19.83 1.44
CA ALA A 175 -3.75 -19.05 2.23
C ALA A 175 -4.74 -18.30 1.34
N ASP A 176 -4.30 -17.76 0.20
CA ASP A 176 -5.14 -17.10 -0.78
C ASP A 176 -6.22 -18.03 -1.36
N GLN A 177 -5.84 -19.24 -1.77
CA GLN A 177 -6.79 -20.23 -2.29
C GLN A 177 -7.87 -20.58 -1.25
N VAL A 178 -7.49 -20.77 0.01
CA VAL A 178 -8.43 -21.02 1.11
C VAL A 178 -9.34 -19.80 1.31
N PHE A 179 -8.77 -18.60 1.37
CA PHE A 179 -9.52 -17.37 1.56
C PHE A 179 -10.56 -17.16 0.44
N VAL A 180 -10.17 -17.31 -0.82
CA VAL A 180 -11.07 -17.15 -1.96
C VAL A 180 -12.16 -18.22 -1.97
N SER A 181 -11.85 -19.48 -1.61
CA SER A 181 -12.84 -20.55 -1.52
C SER A 181 -13.89 -20.27 -0.45
N VAL A 182 -13.46 -19.82 0.73
CA VAL A 182 -14.37 -19.44 1.83
C VAL A 182 -15.26 -18.27 1.39
N LEU A 183 -14.67 -17.25 0.77
CA LEU A 183 -15.40 -16.06 0.31
C LEU A 183 -16.50 -16.43 -0.72
N ARG A 184 -16.17 -17.30 -1.67
CA ARG A 184 -17.13 -17.81 -2.66
C ARG A 184 -18.25 -18.61 -2.01
N SER A 185 -17.93 -19.52 -1.09
CA SER A 185 -18.93 -20.34 -0.40
C SER A 185 -19.89 -19.50 0.46
N TRP A 186 -19.42 -18.39 1.03
CA TRP A 186 -20.28 -17.43 1.74
C TRP A 186 -21.24 -16.71 0.81
N CYS A 187 -20.74 -16.24 -0.34
CA CYS A 187 -21.58 -15.60 -1.34
C CYS A 187 -22.66 -16.53 -1.91
N GLU A 188 -22.34 -17.80 -2.14
CA GLU A 188 -23.29 -18.82 -2.60
C GLU A 188 -24.38 -19.09 -1.57
N ARG A 189 -24.00 -19.32 -0.31
CA ARG A 189 -24.96 -19.53 0.79
C ARG A 189 -25.91 -18.33 0.94
N TRP A 190 -25.37 -17.12 0.87
CA TRP A 190 -26.18 -15.91 0.98
C TRP A 190 -27.16 -15.74 -0.20
N ARG A 191 -26.76 -16.12 -1.42
CA ARG A 191 -27.64 -16.15 -2.58
C ARG A 191 -28.79 -17.17 -2.44
N GLN A 192 -28.49 -18.35 -1.90
CA GLN A 192 -29.50 -19.41 -1.69
C GLN A 192 -30.53 -19.02 -0.61
N GLN A 193 -30.16 -18.25 0.39
CA GLN A 193 -31.03 -17.80 1.47
C GLN A 193 -31.96 -16.63 1.06
N ARG A 194 -31.71 -15.97 -0.07
CA ARG A 194 -32.60 -14.91 -0.55
C ARG A 194 -33.92 -15.52 -1.05
N PRO A 195 -35.08 -15.12 -0.49
CA PRO A 195 -36.38 -15.59 -1.01
C PRO A 195 -36.48 -15.21 -2.48
N ARG A 196 -36.82 -16.17 -3.33
CA ARG A 196 -37.17 -15.90 -4.73
C ARG A 196 -38.29 -14.85 -4.74
N ARG A 197 -38.02 -13.65 -5.17
CA ARG A 197 -39.09 -12.68 -5.47
C ARG A 197 -40.03 -13.37 -6.45
N LYS A 198 -41.24 -13.68 -5.99
CA LYS A 198 -42.31 -14.13 -6.89
C LYS A 198 -42.53 -12.99 -7.88
N SER A 199 -42.23 -13.24 -9.15
CA SER A 199 -42.65 -12.39 -10.25
C SER A 199 -44.18 -12.46 -10.29
N GLY A 200 -44.82 -11.41 -9.78
CA GLY A 200 -46.24 -11.17 -9.97
C GLY A 200 -46.43 -10.48 -11.30
#